data_6bbe8940f91f6e1674b0cb4920d66279
#
_entry.id   6bbe8940f91f6e1674b0cb4920d66279
#
_cell.length_a   1.000
_cell.length_b   1.000
_cell.length_c   1.000
_cell.angle_alpha   90.00
_cell.angle_beta   90.00
_cell.angle_gamma   90.00
#
_symmetry.space_group_name_H-M   'P 1'
#
loop_
_entity.id
_entity.type
_entity.pdbx_description
1 polymer ?
#
loop_
_entity_poly.entity_id
_entity_poly.type
_entity_poly.pdbx_seq_one_letter_code
_entity_poly.pdbx_strand_id
1 'polypeptide(L)' 'MEVPLLALEDRKVEERRGKFVSLVKVIWDRRTSDSTWELEEDMRKSYPYLFTW' A
#
# COMPACT_ATOMS: atom_id res chain seq x y z
N MET A 1 17.55 11.97 -12.16
CA MET A 1 17.59 11.42 -10.82
C MET A 1 16.48 10.42 -10.59
N GLU A 2 16.85 9.28 -10.10
CA GLU A 2 15.88 8.23 -9.86
C GLU A 2 15.28 8.36 -8.48
N VAL A 3 13.98 8.36 -8.43
CA VAL A 3 13.27 8.35 -7.16
C VAL A 3 12.53 7.04 -7.07
N PRO A 4 12.68 6.30 -5.98
CA PRO A 4 11.92 5.06 -5.82
C PRO A 4 10.44 5.41 -5.92
N LEU A 5 9.78 4.75 -6.84
CA LEU A 5 8.37 4.98 -7.02
C LEU A 5 7.60 4.01 -6.17
N LEU A 6 7.07 4.52 -5.08
CA LEU A 6 6.11 3.74 -4.33
C LEU A 6 4.82 3.70 -5.14
N ALA A 7 4.27 2.53 -5.26
CA ALA A 7 3.04 2.37 -6.01
C ALA A 7 2.15 1.38 -5.31
N LEU A 8 0.85 1.54 -5.51
CA LEU A 8 -0.11 0.58 -5.01
C LEU A 8 -0.43 -0.38 -6.14
N GLU A 9 -0.18 -1.65 -5.90
CA GLU A 9 -0.40 -2.66 -6.93
C GLU A 9 -1.76 -3.31 -6.80
N ASP A 10 -2.22 -3.49 -5.57
CA ASP A 10 -3.46 -4.21 -5.35
C ASP A 10 -4.05 -3.78 -4.02
N ARG A 11 -5.25 -4.24 -3.76
CA ARG A 11 -5.90 -3.97 -2.49
C ARG A 11 -6.83 -5.14 -2.18
N LYS A 12 -7.07 -5.33 -0.89
CA LYS A 12 -8.00 -6.35 -0.46
C LYS A 12 -8.60 -5.95 0.88
N VAL A 13 -9.68 -6.60 1.22
CA VAL A 13 -10.34 -6.41 2.50
C VAL A 13 -10.30 -7.74 3.23
N GLU A 14 -9.87 -7.72 4.47
CA GLU A 14 -9.85 -8.91 5.31
C GLU A 14 -10.69 -8.68 6.54
N GLU A 15 -11.29 -9.75 7.01
CA GLU A 15 -12.03 -9.71 8.27
C GLU A 15 -11.10 -10.16 9.39
N ARG A 16 -10.97 -9.32 10.41
CA ARG A 16 -10.15 -9.62 11.57
C ARG A 16 -10.93 -9.27 12.82
N ARG A 17 -11.17 -10.26 13.66
CA ARG A 17 -11.83 -10.06 14.95
C ARG A 17 -13.16 -9.34 14.78
N GLY A 18 -13.93 -9.75 13.79
CA GLY A 18 -15.23 -9.15 13.56
C GLY A 18 -15.20 -7.79 12.89
N LYS A 19 -14.04 -7.34 12.44
CA LYS A 19 -13.92 -6.06 11.76
C LYS A 19 -13.30 -6.26 10.39
N PHE A 20 -13.69 -5.40 9.47
CA PHE A 20 -13.09 -5.43 8.13
C PHE A 20 -11.96 -4.42 8.07
N VAL A 21 -10.82 -4.86 7.60
CA VAL A 21 -9.66 -4.00 7.43
C VAL A 21 -9.27 -3.99 5.97
N SER A 22 -8.93 -2.81 5.48
CA SER A 22 -8.48 -2.66 4.09
C SER A 22 -6.97 -2.70 4.07
N LEU A 23 -6.44 -3.51 3.16
CA LEU A 23 -5.01 -3.65 2.97
C LEU A 23 -4.67 -3.26 1.55
N VAL A 24 -3.49 -2.70 1.38
CA VAL A 24 -3.00 -2.35 0.06
C VAL A 24 -1.64 -2.99 -0.14
N LYS A 25 -1.39 -3.42 -1.36
CA LYS A 25 -0.10 -3.99 -1.70
C LYS A 25 0.77 -2.88 -2.22
N VAL A 26 1.83 -2.60 -1.48
CA VAL A 26 2.73 -1.50 -1.78
C VAL A 26 3.99 -2.04 -2.42
N ILE A 27 4.33 -1.49 -3.57
CA ILE A 27 5.58 -1.83 -4.22
C ILE A 27 6.63 -0.84 -3.76
N TRP A 28 7.63 -1.35 -3.06
CA TRP A 28 8.68 -0.50 -2.51
C TRP A 28 9.83 -0.30 -3.49
N ASP A 29 10.07 -1.30 -4.34
CA ASP A 29 11.15 -1.23 -5.31
C ASP A 29 10.75 -2.02 -6.53
N ARG A 30 10.63 -1.32 -7.64
CA ARG A 30 10.19 -1.97 -8.87
C ARG A 30 11.23 -2.91 -9.45
N ARG A 31 12.50 -2.60 -9.21
CA ARG A 31 13.55 -3.41 -9.79
C ARG A 31 13.63 -4.79 -9.14
N THR A 32 13.41 -4.84 -7.84
CA THR A 32 13.48 -6.11 -7.12
C THR A 32 12.12 -6.72 -6.90
N SER A 33 11.07 -5.98 -7.24
CA SER A 33 9.69 -6.39 -7.01
C SER A 33 9.38 -6.57 -5.53
N ASP A 34 10.07 -5.83 -4.68
CA ASP A 34 9.77 -5.84 -3.26
C ASP A 34 8.40 -5.24 -3.02
N SER A 35 7.54 -6.01 -2.40
CA SER A 35 6.22 -5.53 -2.08
C SER A 35 5.74 -6.15 -0.79
N THR A 36 4.88 -5.43 -0.08
CA THR A 36 4.29 -5.91 1.15
C THR A 36 2.86 -5.44 1.23
N TRP A 37 2.07 -6.14 2.05
CA TRP A 37 0.70 -5.75 2.32
C TRP A 37 0.70 -4.89 3.57
N GLU A 38 0.13 -3.69 3.44
CA GLU A 38 0.09 -2.73 4.54
C GLU A 38 -1.33 -2.28 4.78
N LEU A 39 -1.60 -1.79 5.98
CA LEU A 39 -2.91 -1.22 6.27
C LEU A 39 -3.12 0.04 5.44
N GLU A 40 -4.26 0.12 4.79
CA GLU A 40 -4.55 1.27 3.96
C GLU A 40 -4.51 2.57 4.75
N GLU A 41 -5.07 2.55 5.97
CA GLU A 41 -5.10 3.79 6.74
C GLU A 41 -3.70 4.25 7.14
N ASP A 42 -2.80 3.31 7.40
CA ASP A 42 -1.42 3.68 7.72
C ASP A 42 -0.74 4.28 6.51
N MET A 43 -0.96 3.70 5.35
CA MET A 43 -0.34 4.22 4.13
C MET A 43 -0.91 5.58 3.76
N ARG A 44 -2.19 5.81 4.04
CA ARG A 44 -2.77 7.12 3.77
C ARG A 44 -2.14 8.21 4.63
N LYS A 45 -1.78 7.87 5.85
CA LYS A 45 -1.13 8.83 6.73
C LYS A 45 0.30 9.12 6.31
N SER A 46 1.02 8.08 5.91
CA SER A 46 2.43 8.23 5.57
C SER A 46 2.64 8.71 4.14
N TYR A 47 1.79 8.25 3.23
CA TYR A 47 1.95 8.55 1.80
C TYR A 47 0.60 8.94 1.20
N PRO A 48 0.04 10.06 1.62
CA PRO A 48 -1.29 10.43 1.14
C PRO A 48 -1.33 10.67 -0.37
N TYR A 49 -0.21 11.02 -0.96
CA TYR A 49 -0.18 11.27 -2.38
C TYR A 49 -0.45 10.01 -3.22
N LEU A 50 -0.29 8.84 -2.63
CA LEU A 50 -0.58 7.60 -3.35
C LEU A 50 -2.09 7.38 -3.53
N PHE A 51 -2.89 8.13 -2.82
CA PHE A 51 -4.34 7.94 -2.81
C PHE A 51 -5.10 9.09 -3.45
N THR A 52 -4.40 10.01 -4.07
CA THR A 52 -5.04 11.12 -4.79
C THR A 52 -5.07 10.78 -6.27
N TRP A 53 -6.28 10.57 -6.77
CA TRP A 53 -6.48 10.32 -8.20
C TRP A 53 -7.82 10.84 -8.65
#